data_75076d04a820a8b1e5b7ce09e0546d9c
#
_entry.id   75076d04a820a8b1e5b7ce09e0546d9c
#
_cell.length_a   1.000
_cell.length_b   1.000
_cell.length_c   1.000
_cell.angle_alpha   90.00
_cell.angle_beta   90.00
_cell.angle_gamma   90.00
#
_symmetry.space_group_name_H-M   'P 1'
#
loop_
_entity.id
_entity.type
_entity.pdbx_description
1 polymer ?
#
loop_
_entity_poly.entity_id
_entity_poly.type
_entity_poly.pdbx_seq_one_letter_code
_entity_poly.pdbx_strand_id
1 'polypeptide(L)'
;MKYGDILSHLSGYPPIDFNGDNRTHCFTEVISGLRIHDELTVDPSLMENNKSIADFRDLLDRAYEPRIEGLARDEQAQENMQNQARRPKLVILSRNGSRAITNEKALVKTAEEIGFRVRVLRPQPTTELAKIYMELNSSDAMIGVHGAAMTHLLFMRPGCSVFIQVIPLGTDWAAETYYGEPAKKLGLKYIGYKISPRESSLFDEYKKDDPVLRDPSSLNQKGWEYTKKIYLERQTVKLDMPRFRKRLVRAYEHITRIHRKTHLRSQPQ
;
A
#
# COMPACT_ATOMS: atom_id res chain seq x y z
N MET A 1 -5.76 -14.08 16.26
CA MET A 1 -4.80 -12.95 16.28
C MET A 1 -4.53 -12.53 14.84
N LYS A 2 -4.62 -11.24 14.51
CA LYS A 2 -4.52 -10.76 13.10
C LYS A 2 -3.17 -11.01 12.42
N TYR A 3 -2.09 -11.03 13.18
CA TYR A 3 -0.71 -11.23 12.71
C TYR A 3 -0.15 -12.62 13.05
N GLY A 4 -1.01 -13.56 13.45
CA GLY A 4 -0.59 -14.88 13.91
C GLY A 4 0.30 -15.62 12.91
N ASP A 5 -0.05 -15.57 11.63
CA ASP A 5 0.68 -16.27 10.57
C ASP A 5 2.13 -15.75 10.44
N ILE A 6 2.33 -14.44 10.53
CA ILE A 6 3.67 -13.84 10.48
C ILE A 6 4.46 -14.17 11.75
N LEU A 7 3.81 -14.03 12.91
CA LEU A 7 4.46 -14.27 14.20
C LEU A 7 4.94 -15.72 14.36
N SER A 8 4.18 -16.69 13.84
CA SER A 8 4.58 -18.11 13.86
C SER A 8 5.82 -18.41 12.99
N HIS A 9 6.13 -17.54 12.01
CA HIS A 9 7.35 -17.66 11.20
C HIS A 9 8.55 -16.88 11.79
N LEU A 10 8.27 -15.92 12.69
CA LEU A 10 9.31 -15.14 13.37
C LEU A 10 9.78 -15.78 14.67
N SER A 11 8.96 -16.64 15.28
CA SER A 11 9.27 -17.26 16.57
C SER A 11 8.89 -18.74 16.56
N GLY A 12 9.78 -19.58 17.09
CA GLY A 12 9.47 -20.99 17.37
C GLY A 12 8.53 -21.21 18.57
N TYR A 13 8.16 -20.12 19.25
CA TYR A 13 7.26 -20.15 20.42
C TYR A 13 5.99 -19.38 20.12
N PRO A 14 4.84 -19.81 20.68
CA PRO A 14 3.60 -19.08 20.56
C PRO A 14 3.71 -17.71 21.25
N PRO A 15 3.13 -16.63 20.65
CA PRO A 15 3.06 -15.35 21.32
C PRO A 15 2.28 -15.44 22.64
N ILE A 16 2.78 -14.78 23.68
CA ILE A 16 2.10 -14.66 24.96
C ILE A 16 1.28 -13.37 24.94
N ASP A 17 -0.03 -13.49 25.09
CA ASP A 17 -0.93 -12.35 25.25
C ASP A 17 -1.20 -12.13 26.73
N PHE A 18 -0.65 -11.08 27.30
CA PHE A 18 -0.82 -10.74 28.71
C PHE A 18 -2.24 -10.25 29.08
N ASN A 19 -3.11 -9.99 28.07
CA ASN A 19 -4.50 -9.64 28.35
C ASN A 19 -5.27 -10.87 28.84
N GLY A 20 -5.55 -10.91 30.14
CA GLY A 20 -6.26 -12.03 30.75
C GLY A 20 -5.38 -13.22 31.17
N ASP A 21 -4.07 -13.16 30.98
CA ASP A 21 -3.14 -14.15 31.52
C ASP A 21 -2.67 -13.73 32.90
N ASN A 22 -3.08 -14.49 33.93
CA ASN A 22 -2.73 -14.25 35.33
C ASN A 22 -1.50 -15.04 35.81
N ARG A 23 -0.79 -15.72 34.88
CA ARG A 23 0.41 -16.49 35.22
C ARG A 23 1.64 -15.58 35.34
N THR A 24 2.56 -15.98 36.21
CA THR A 24 3.89 -15.36 36.23
C THR A 24 4.75 -16.00 35.15
N HIS A 25 5.33 -15.18 34.28
CA HIS A 25 6.24 -15.61 33.24
C HIS A 25 7.68 -15.21 33.63
N CYS A 26 8.59 -16.18 33.59
CA CYS A 26 10.02 -15.97 33.86
C CYS A 26 10.81 -16.24 32.58
N PHE A 27 11.73 -15.36 32.26
CA PHE A 27 12.58 -15.47 31.08
C PHE A 27 14.06 -15.40 31.50
N THR A 28 14.89 -16.22 30.89
CA THR A 28 16.36 -16.21 31.13
C THR A 28 17.00 -14.98 30.49
N GLU A 29 16.41 -14.49 29.42
CA GLU A 29 16.87 -13.30 28.69
C GLU A 29 15.64 -12.54 28.18
N VAL A 30 15.69 -11.21 28.24
CA VAL A 30 14.63 -10.33 27.73
C VAL A 30 15.24 -9.22 26.89
N ILE A 31 14.77 -9.09 25.66
CA ILE A 31 15.10 -7.93 24.80
C ILE A 31 13.88 -7.00 24.83
N SER A 32 14.10 -5.78 25.32
CA SER A 32 13.03 -4.77 25.40
C SER A 32 13.33 -3.60 24.47
N GLY A 33 12.29 -3.16 23.74
CA GLY A 33 12.36 -2.05 22.80
C GLY A 33 12.59 -2.50 21.36
N LEU A 34 12.74 -1.50 20.47
CA LEU A 34 12.94 -1.69 19.05
C LEU A 34 14.21 -0.94 18.61
N ARG A 35 15.01 -1.57 17.75
CA ARG A 35 16.02 -0.88 16.97
C ARG A 35 15.39 -0.44 15.66
N ILE A 36 15.06 0.85 15.56
CA ILE A 36 14.43 1.41 14.36
C ILE A 36 15.54 1.68 13.33
N HIS A 37 15.36 1.14 12.12
CA HIS A 37 16.31 1.30 11.01
C HIS A 37 15.90 2.42 10.04
N ASP A 38 14.71 2.89 10.11
CA ASP A 38 14.01 3.91 9.34
C ASP A 38 12.54 3.48 9.18
N GLU A 39 11.71 4.30 8.52
CA GLU A 39 10.30 4.01 8.32
C GLU A 39 10.10 2.83 7.34
N LEU A 40 9.31 1.85 7.77
CA LEU A 40 8.84 0.69 6.98
C LEU A 40 9.96 0.06 6.11
N THR A 41 11.16 -0.03 6.64
CA THR A 41 12.34 -0.56 5.95
C THR A 41 13.27 -1.30 6.90
N VAL A 42 14.22 -2.01 6.32
CA VAL A 42 15.31 -2.67 7.03
C VAL A 42 16.64 -2.21 6.42
N ASP A 43 17.54 -1.71 7.24
CA ASP A 43 18.91 -1.39 6.83
C ASP A 43 19.78 -2.65 6.90
N PRO A 44 20.24 -3.19 5.76
CA PRO A 44 21.04 -4.41 5.76
C PRO A 44 22.34 -4.32 6.56
N SER A 45 22.92 -3.13 6.66
CA SER A 45 24.19 -2.92 7.43
C SER A 45 24.02 -3.11 8.94
N LEU A 46 22.77 -3.04 9.42
CA LEU A 46 22.40 -3.20 10.84
C LEU A 46 21.84 -4.59 11.16
N MET A 47 21.76 -5.47 10.17
CA MET A 47 21.18 -6.81 10.30
C MET A 47 22.24 -7.91 10.13
N GLU A 48 22.09 -8.99 10.87
CA GLU A 48 22.85 -10.21 10.61
C GLU A 48 22.57 -10.71 9.18
N ASN A 49 23.62 -11.18 8.53
CA ASN A 49 23.57 -11.68 7.15
C ASN A 49 23.03 -10.66 6.13
N ASN A 50 23.16 -9.37 6.42
CA ASN A 50 22.70 -8.25 5.57
C ASN A 50 21.24 -8.38 5.13
N LYS A 51 20.36 -8.91 5.97
CA LYS A 51 18.94 -9.02 5.69
C LYS A 51 18.33 -7.65 5.40
N SER A 52 17.47 -7.60 4.42
CA SER A 52 16.82 -6.41 3.88
C SER A 52 15.29 -6.48 3.98
N ILE A 53 14.61 -5.45 3.50
CA ILE A 53 13.16 -5.46 3.37
C ILE A 53 12.67 -6.55 2.39
N ALA A 54 13.52 -6.98 1.44
CA ALA A 54 13.20 -8.08 0.53
C ALA A 54 13.09 -9.41 1.27
N ASP A 55 14.00 -9.67 2.24
CA ASP A 55 13.92 -10.88 3.08
C ASP A 55 12.64 -10.92 3.93
N PHE A 56 12.19 -9.74 4.40
CA PHE A 56 10.90 -9.64 5.07
C PHE A 56 9.74 -9.91 4.11
N ARG A 57 9.84 -9.46 2.86
CA ARG A 57 8.85 -9.77 1.82
C ARG A 57 8.77 -11.27 1.55
N ASP A 58 9.91 -11.97 1.47
CA ASP A 58 9.97 -13.43 1.31
C ASP A 58 9.37 -14.17 2.52
N LEU A 59 9.52 -13.61 3.73
CA LEU A 59 8.85 -14.14 4.92
C LEU A 59 7.33 -14.04 4.81
N LEU A 60 6.81 -12.93 4.26
CA LEU A 60 5.37 -12.77 4.01
C LEU A 60 4.86 -13.80 3.00
N ASP A 61 5.63 -14.12 1.95
CA ASP A 61 5.28 -15.16 0.99
C ASP A 61 5.16 -16.52 1.71
N ARG A 62 6.16 -16.91 2.48
CA ARG A 62 6.13 -18.18 3.26
C ARG A 62 4.97 -18.24 4.24
N ALA A 63 4.58 -17.11 4.82
CA ALA A 63 3.49 -17.06 5.80
C ALA A 63 2.10 -17.17 5.16
N TYR A 64 1.92 -16.63 3.96
CA TYR A 64 0.59 -16.50 3.36
C TYR A 64 0.33 -17.42 2.18
N GLU A 65 1.33 -17.78 1.37
CA GLU A 65 1.12 -18.63 0.18
C GLU A 65 0.40 -19.94 0.50
N PRO A 66 0.78 -20.70 1.55
CA PRO A 66 0.08 -21.95 1.86
C PRO A 66 -1.41 -21.77 2.17
N ARG A 67 -1.78 -20.61 2.72
CA ARG A 67 -3.18 -20.32 3.08
C ARG A 67 -4.05 -19.92 1.90
N ILE A 68 -3.46 -19.35 0.86
CA ILE A 68 -4.19 -18.82 -0.29
C ILE A 68 -4.13 -19.74 -1.50
N GLU A 69 -3.38 -20.84 -1.46
CA GLU A 69 -3.11 -21.71 -2.60
C GLU A 69 -4.40 -22.22 -3.27
N GLY A 70 -5.39 -22.64 -2.49
CA GLY A 70 -6.70 -23.04 -3.00
C GLY A 70 -7.47 -21.86 -3.60
N LEU A 71 -7.54 -20.75 -2.89
CA LEU A 71 -8.27 -19.55 -3.33
C LEU A 71 -7.67 -18.94 -4.61
N ALA A 72 -6.34 -18.96 -4.73
CA ALA A 72 -5.64 -18.45 -5.91
C ALA A 72 -5.90 -19.31 -7.16
N ARG A 73 -6.02 -20.63 -7.01
CA ARG A 73 -6.36 -21.53 -8.12
C ARG A 73 -7.78 -21.28 -8.65
N ASP A 74 -8.73 -21.09 -7.75
CA ASP A 74 -10.14 -20.83 -8.12
C ASP A 74 -10.28 -19.48 -8.84
N GLU A 75 -9.59 -18.43 -8.36
CA GLU A 75 -9.56 -17.13 -9.02
C GLU A 75 -8.95 -17.22 -10.43
N GLN A 76 -7.82 -17.90 -10.55
CA GLN A 76 -7.09 -18.08 -11.82
C GLN A 76 -7.89 -18.90 -12.84
N ALA A 77 -8.64 -19.91 -12.38
CA ALA A 77 -9.53 -20.68 -13.24
C ALA A 77 -10.68 -19.81 -13.78
N GLN A 78 -11.30 -18.98 -12.94
CA GLN A 78 -12.35 -18.04 -13.35
C GLN A 78 -11.82 -16.97 -14.32
N GLU A 79 -10.61 -16.45 -14.08
CA GLU A 79 -9.96 -15.46 -14.94
C GLU A 79 -9.65 -16.01 -16.33
N ASN A 80 -9.16 -17.23 -16.42
CA ASN A 80 -8.86 -17.89 -17.69
C ASN A 80 -10.11 -18.12 -18.53
N MET A 81 -11.25 -18.46 -17.90
CA MET A 81 -12.54 -18.61 -18.60
C MET A 81 -13.06 -17.28 -19.21
N GLN A 82 -12.70 -16.14 -18.63
CA GLN A 82 -13.15 -14.83 -19.08
C GLN A 82 -12.21 -14.13 -20.08
N ASN A 83 -11.14 -14.79 -20.53
CA ASN A 83 -10.11 -14.21 -21.42
C ASN A 83 -9.47 -12.90 -20.88
N GLN A 84 -9.56 -12.66 -19.57
CA GLN A 84 -9.07 -11.44 -18.90
C GLN A 84 -7.64 -11.58 -18.39
N ALA A 85 -7.03 -12.76 -18.50
CA ALA A 85 -5.71 -13.09 -17.94
C ALA A 85 -4.54 -12.23 -18.47
N ARG A 86 -4.73 -11.52 -19.59
CA ARG A 86 -3.67 -10.69 -20.21
C ARG A 86 -3.70 -9.22 -19.81
N ARG A 87 -4.77 -8.75 -19.12
CA ARG A 87 -4.88 -7.34 -18.71
C ARG A 87 -4.19 -7.12 -17.36
N PRO A 88 -3.36 -6.07 -17.22
CA PRO A 88 -2.77 -5.73 -15.92
C PRO A 88 -3.83 -5.56 -14.83
N LYS A 89 -3.60 -6.21 -13.68
CA LYS A 89 -4.50 -6.12 -12.51
C LYS A 89 -4.15 -4.89 -11.69
N LEU A 90 -5.12 -4.00 -11.51
CA LEU A 90 -5.02 -2.82 -10.65
C LEU A 90 -5.91 -3.00 -9.42
N VAL A 91 -5.32 -2.93 -8.24
CA VAL A 91 -6.06 -2.93 -6.97
C VAL A 91 -6.17 -1.50 -6.44
N ILE A 92 -7.40 -1.06 -6.17
CA ILE A 92 -7.68 0.21 -5.50
C ILE A 92 -7.99 -0.10 -4.04
N LEU A 93 -7.13 0.33 -3.12
CA LEU A 93 -7.42 0.30 -1.68
C LEU A 93 -8.36 1.44 -1.34
N SER A 94 -9.63 1.13 -1.32
CA SER A 94 -10.70 2.07 -1.00
C SER A 94 -10.83 2.25 0.52
N ARG A 95 -11.22 3.43 0.92
CA ARG A 95 -11.50 3.76 2.32
C ARG A 95 -12.75 4.62 2.44
N ASN A 96 -13.41 4.52 3.57
CA ASN A 96 -14.54 5.38 3.94
C ASN A 96 -14.07 6.49 4.89
N GLY A 97 -14.85 7.54 5.02
CA GLY A 97 -14.58 8.65 5.92
C GLY A 97 -13.44 9.56 5.44
N SER A 98 -12.54 9.94 6.33
CA SER A 98 -11.46 10.85 6.00
C SER A 98 -10.54 10.32 4.89
N ARG A 99 -10.11 11.21 4.02
CA ARG A 99 -9.24 10.93 2.86
C ARG A 99 -9.84 9.92 1.87
N ALA A 100 -11.16 9.70 1.89
CA ALA A 100 -11.84 8.88 0.88
C ALA A 100 -11.79 9.58 -0.49
N ILE A 101 -11.70 8.79 -1.57
CA ILE A 101 -11.85 9.29 -2.94
C ILE A 101 -13.34 9.37 -3.24
N THR A 102 -13.88 10.60 -3.36
CA THR A 102 -15.33 10.80 -3.55
C THR A 102 -15.82 10.43 -4.95
N ASN A 103 -14.95 10.48 -5.94
CA ASN A 103 -15.23 10.10 -7.33
C ASN A 103 -14.59 8.76 -7.73
N GLU A 104 -14.59 7.77 -6.81
CA GLU A 104 -14.00 6.42 -7.03
C GLU A 104 -14.56 5.73 -8.27
N LYS A 105 -15.87 5.85 -8.56
CA LYS A 105 -16.48 5.27 -9.77
C LYS A 105 -15.85 5.80 -11.06
N ALA A 106 -15.53 7.10 -11.09
CA ALA A 106 -14.85 7.70 -12.24
C ALA A 106 -13.40 7.21 -12.36
N LEU A 107 -12.71 6.99 -11.23
CA LEU A 107 -11.37 6.39 -11.19
C LEU A 107 -11.40 4.98 -11.77
N VAL A 108 -12.31 4.13 -11.33
CA VAL A 108 -12.48 2.75 -11.84
C VAL A 108 -12.71 2.77 -13.35
N LYS A 109 -13.70 3.54 -13.80
CA LYS A 109 -14.03 3.65 -15.24
C LYS A 109 -12.80 4.09 -16.06
N THR A 110 -12.09 5.13 -15.63
CA THR A 110 -10.89 5.62 -16.33
C THR A 110 -9.79 4.57 -16.40
N ALA A 111 -9.58 3.81 -15.33
CA ALA A 111 -8.58 2.75 -15.31
C ALA A 111 -8.95 1.59 -16.26
N GLU A 112 -10.22 1.20 -16.30
CA GLU A 112 -10.72 0.18 -17.21
C GLU A 112 -10.63 0.60 -18.68
N GLU A 113 -10.92 1.86 -18.99
CA GLU A 113 -10.76 2.47 -20.34
C GLU A 113 -9.28 2.48 -20.80
N ILE A 114 -8.33 2.60 -19.90
CA ILE A 114 -6.89 2.49 -20.21
C ILE A 114 -6.49 1.06 -20.53
N GLY A 115 -7.19 0.07 -19.97
CA GLY A 115 -6.95 -1.35 -20.20
C GLY A 115 -6.64 -2.15 -18.93
N PHE A 116 -6.73 -1.57 -17.75
CA PHE A 116 -6.60 -2.33 -16.51
C PHE A 116 -7.81 -3.24 -16.26
N ARG A 117 -7.56 -4.35 -15.57
CA ARG A 117 -8.56 -5.09 -14.82
C ARG A 117 -8.57 -4.52 -13.40
N VAL A 118 -9.68 -3.91 -12.99
CA VAL A 118 -9.75 -3.18 -11.72
C VAL A 118 -10.43 -4.01 -10.65
N ARG A 119 -9.79 -4.08 -9.47
CA ARG A 119 -10.35 -4.63 -8.24
C ARG A 119 -10.38 -3.55 -7.17
N VAL A 120 -11.56 -3.30 -6.61
CA VAL A 120 -11.69 -2.37 -5.47
C VAL A 120 -11.74 -3.19 -4.19
N LEU A 121 -10.73 -3.01 -3.34
CA LEU A 121 -10.58 -3.69 -2.07
C LEU A 121 -10.93 -2.72 -0.93
N ARG A 122 -11.86 -3.13 -0.07
CA ARG A 122 -12.33 -2.38 1.11
C ARG A 122 -12.03 -3.13 2.39
N PRO A 123 -10.78 -3.13 2.87
CA PRO A 123 -10.43 -3.87 4.07
C PRO A 123 -11.19 -3.34 5.28
N GLN A 124 -11.76 -4.25 6.06
CA GLN A 124 -12.35 -3.99 7.38
C GLN A 124 -11.36 -4.40 8.48
N PRO A 125 -11.51 -3.92 9.72
CA PRO A 125 -10.66 -4.37 10.83
C PRO A 125 -10.61 -5.90 10.99
N THR A 126 -11.69 -6.57 10.62
CA THR A 126 -11.85 -8.04 10.67
C THR A 126 -11.36 -8.76 9.40
N THR A 127 -10.97 -8.03 8.34
CA THR A 127 -10.47 -8.66 7.11
C THR A 127 -9.15 -9.38 7.39
N GLU A 128 -9.09 -10.65 7.03
CA GLU A 128 -7.87 -11.46 7.15
C GLU A 128 -6.75 -10.90 6.27
N LEU A 129 -5.54 -10.84 6.80
CA LEU A 129 -4.39 -10.34 6.05
C LEU A 129 -4.06 -11.22 4.84
N ALA A 130 -4.28 -12.53 4.94
CA ALA A 130 -4.09 -13.46 3.82
C ALA A 130 -4.94 -13.09 2.58
N LYS A 131 -6.17 -12.61 2.78
CA LYS A 131 -7.03 -12.13 1.67
C LYS A 131 -6.49 -10.85 1.03
N ILE A 132 -6.00 -9.92 1.85
CA ILE A 132 -5.39 -8.68 1.35
C ILE A 132 -4.08 -9.02 0.62
N TYR A 133 -3.28 -9.93 1.18
CA TYR A 133 -2.06 -10.42 0.56
C TYR A 133 -2.35 -11.05 -0.81
N MET A 134 -3.33 -11.96 -0.92
CA MET A 134 -3.70 -12.60 -2.17
C MET A 134 -4.01 -11.60 -3.28
N GLU A 135 -4.85 -10.60 -2.97
CA GLU A 135 -5.24 -9.56 -3.93
C GLU A 135 -4.05 -8.71 -4.39
N LEU A 136 -3.16 -8.33 -3.48
CA LEU A 136 -2.03 -7.45 -3.77
C LEU A 136 -0.84 -8.20 -4.36
N ASN A 137 -0.55 -9.42 -3.89
CA ASN A 137 0.52 -10.25 -4.44
C ASN A 137 0.25 -10.64 -5.90
N SER A 138 -1.01 -10.82 -6.28
CA SER A 138 -1.41 -11.09 -7.66
C SER A 138 -1.59 -9.83 -8.53
N SER A 139 -1.40 -8.62 -7.97
CA SER A 139 -1.61 -7.37 -8.69
C SER A 139 -0.34 -6.82 -9.35
N ASP A 140 -0.54 -6.10 -10.45
CA ASP A 140 0.51 -5.36 -11.15
C ASP A 140 0.61 -3.90 -10.67
N ALA A 141 -0.49 -3.37 -10.13
CA ALA A 141 -0.51 -2.04 -9.56
C ALA A 141 -1.46 -1.94 -8.35
N MET A 142 -1.10 -1.06 -7.41
CA MET A 142 -1.93 -0.65 -6.29
C MET A 142 -2.12 0.86 -6.29
N ILE A 143 -3.35 1.32 -6.03
CA ILE A 143 -3.67 2.71 -5.73
C ILE A 143 -4.21 2.81 -4.30
N GLY A 144 -3.76 3.81 -3.56
CA GLY A 144 -4.37 4.16 -2.28
C GLY A 144 -4.09 5.61 -1.89
N VAL A 145 -4.92 6.13 -0.98
CA VAL A 145 -4.70 7.45 -0.39
C VAL A 145 -3.82 7.31 0.84
N HIS A 146 -2.86 8.21 1.00
CA HIS A 146 -1.93 8.24 2.14
C HIS A 146 -2.59 7.89 3.48
N GLY A 147 -1.96 7.00 4.23
CA GLY A 147 -2.41 6.52 5.53
C GLY A 147 -1.97 5.08 5.80
N ALA A 148 -2.25 4.57 7.01
CA ALA A 148 -1.75 3.28 7.50
C ALA A 148 -2.00 2.09 6.55
N ALA A 149 -3.10 2.10 5.77
CA ALA A 149 -3.36 1.03 4.80
C ALA A 149 -2.29 0.94 3.70
N MET A 150 -1.45 1.96 3.51
CA MET A 150 -0.35 1.92 2.53
C MET A 150 0.77 0.96 2.95
N THR A 151 0.83 0.53 4.22
CA THR A 151 1.74 -0.55 4.66
C THR A 151 1.55 -1.84 3.86
N HIS A 152 0.37 -2.04 3.28
CA HIS A 152 0.09 -3.20 2.42
C HIS A 152 0.90 -3.21 1.10
N LEU A 153 1.65 -2.12 0.78
CA LEU A 153 2.64 -2.14 -0.30
C LEU A 153 3.65 -3.31 -0.15
N LEU A 154 3.89 -3.75 1.10
CA LEU A 154 4.75 -4.89 1.41
C LEU A 154 4.23 -6.22 0.85
N PHE A 155 2.96 -6.30 0.46
CA PHE A 155 2.38 -7.48 -0.19
C PHE A 155 2.54 -7.48 -1.70
N MET A 156 3.00 -6.39 -2.30
CA MET A 156 3.22 -6.31 -3.74
C MET A 156 4.52 -7.00 -4.16
N ARG A 157 4.58 -7.45 -5.40
CA ARG A 157 5.77 -8.11 -5.96
C ARG A 157 6.84 -7.10 -6.34
N PRO A 158 8.07 -7.21 -5.80
CA PRO A 158 9.19 -6.36 -6.18
C PRO A 158 9.55 -6.48 -7.66
N GLY A 159 10.14 -5.43 -8.21
CA GLY A 159 10.71 -5.41 -9.57
C GLY A 159 9.71 -5.29 -10.72
N CYS A 160 8.43 -5.63 -10.51
CA CYS A 160 7.44 -5.61 -11.59
C CYS A 160 6.19 -4.79 -11.30
N SER A 161 5.92 -4.45 -10.04
CA SER A 161 4.68 -3.78 -9.64
C SER A 161 4.82 -2.28 -9.47
N VAL A 162 3.68 -1.57 -9.59
CA VAL A 162 3.59 -0.11 -9.48
C VAL A 162 2.74 0.26 -8.26
N PHE A 163 3.28 1.10 -7.40
CA PHE A 163 2.53 1.71 -6.30
C PHE A 163 2.21 3.17 -6.61
N ILE A 164 0.92 3.50 -6.70
CA ILE A 164 0.41 4.86 -6.91
C ILE A 164 -0.17 5.36 -5.60
N GLN A 165 0.44 6.38 -5.02
CA GLN A 165 -0.03 7.00 -3.79
C GLN A 165 -0.71 8.33 -4.09
N VAL A 166 -1.98 8.47 -3.73
CA VAL A 166 -2.68 9.77 -3.69
C VAL A 166 -2.27 10.47 -2.40
N ILE A 167 -1.72 11.66 -2.54
CA ILE A 167 -1.14 12.45 -1.45
C ILE A 167 -2.06 13.63 -1.15
N PRO A 168 -2.85 13.58 -0.07
CA PRO A 168 -3.71 14.68 0.38
C PRO A 168 -2.91 15.92 0.77
N LEU A 169 -3.55 17.08 0.83
CA LEU A 169 -2.90 18.32 1.28
C LEU A 169 -2.26 18.12 2.65
N GLY A 170 -1.10 18.73 2.86
CA GLY A 170 -0.38 18.73 4.13
C GLY A 170 0.30 17.40 4.52
N THR A 171 0.27 16.40 3.65
CA THR A 171 0.85 15.07 3.95
C THR A 171 2.05 14.72 3.07
N ASP A 172 2.60 15.67 2.33
CA ASP A 172 3.66 15.44 1.34
C ASP A 172 4.89 14.75 1.92
N TRP A 173 5.45 15.33 2.99
CA TRP A 173 6.62 14.75 3.65
C TRP A 173 6.32 13.35 4.19
N ALA A 174 5.22 13.19 4.92
CA ALA A 174 4.85 11.90 5.50
C ALA A 174 4.58 10.84 4.41
N ALA A 175 3.99 11.23 3.27
CA ALA A 175 3.73 10.33 2.17
C ALA A 175 5.02 9.80 1.54
N GLU A 176 6.03 10.65 1.35
CA GLU A 176 7.31 10.25 0.80
C GLU A 176 8.10 9.41 1.81
N THR A 177 8.26 9.90 3.04
CA THR A 177 9.05 9.25 4.08
C THR A 177 8.48 7.88 4.47
N TYR A 178 7.17 7.80 4.74
CA TYR A 178 6.58 6.57 5.29
C TYR A 178 6.26 5.52 4.24
N TYR A 179 6.10 5.90 2.96
CA TYR A 179 5.68 4.94 1.92
C TYR A 179 6.40 5.10 0.59
N GLY A 180 6.77 6.32 0.19
CA GLY A 180 7.45 6.57 -1.08
C GLY A 180 8.85 5.95 -1.12
N GLU A 181 9.70 6.29 -0.16
CA GLU A 181 11.05 5.73 -0.04
C GLU A 181 11.03 4.22 0.28
N PRO A 182 10.21 3.71 1.22
CA PRO A 182 10.09 2.28 1.43
C PRO A 182 9.67 1.50 0.17
N ALA A 183 8.72 2.02 -0.60
CA ALA A 183 8.30 1.39 -1.85
C ALA A 183 9.46 1.27 -2.85
N LYS A 184 10.28 2.31 -2.98
CA LYS A 184 11.47 2.31 -3.84
C LYS A 184 12.53 1.32 -3.34
N LYS A 185 12.80 1.29 -2.03
CA LYS A 185 13.71 0.32 -1.39
C LYS A 185 13.25 -1.12 -1.57
N LEU A 186 11.93 -1.37 -1.55
CA LEU A 186 11.35 -2.68 -1.87
C LEU A 186 11.43 -3.03 -3.37
N GLY A 187 11.80 -2.09 -4.22
CA GLY A 187 11.88 -2.32 -5.67
C GLY A 187 10.57 -2.10 -6.43
N LEU A 188 9.59 -1.40 -5.83
CA LEU A 188 8.37 -1.01 -6.53
C LEU A 188 8.58 0.25 -7.37
N LYS A 189 7.86 0.37 -8.49
CA LYS A 189 7.76 1.64 -9.21
C LYS A 189 6.81 2.56 -8.46
N TYR A 190 7.34 3.51 -7.73
CA TYR A 190 6.54 4.50 -7.01
C TYR A 190 6.07 5.64 -7.91
N ILE A 191 4.80 6.03 -7.78
CA ILE A 191 4.18 7.19 -8.44
C ILE A 191 3.37 7.97 -7.40
N GLY A 192 3.91 9.07 -6.91
CA GLY A 192 3.18 10.01 -6.07
C GLY A 192 2.24 10.91 -6.89
N TYR A 193 1.03 11.10 -6.41
CA TYR A 193 0.08 12.06 -6.95
C TYR A 193 -0.32 13.06 -5.87
N LYS A 194 0.35 14.20 -5.85
CA LYS A 194 -0.01 15.32 -4.98
C LYS A 194 -1.29 15.96 -5.50
N ILE A 195 -2.33 16.00 -4.69
CA ILE A 195 -3.56 16.69 -5.05
C ILE A 195 -3.35 18.22 -5.06
N SER A 196 -4.10 18.89 -5.90
CA SER A 196 -4.24 20.36 -5.82
C SER A 196 -5.24 20.75 -4.73
N PRO A 197 -5.23 21.99 -4.23
CA PRO A 197 -6.23 22.45 -3.27
C PRO A 197 -7.68 22.19 -3.70
N ARG A 198 -7.99 22.34 -5.00
CA ARG A 198 -9.33 22.08 -5.56
C ARG A 198 -9.79 20.64 -5.53
N GLU A 199 -8.88 19.71 -5.33
CA GLU A 199 -9.17 18.28 -5.20
C GLU A 199 -9.42 17.87 -3.75
N SER A 200 -9.18 18.76 -2.77
CA SER A 200 -9.48 18.55 -1.35
C SER A 200 -10.81 19.16 -0.97
N SER A 201 -11.61 18.47 -0.14
CA SER A 201 -12.83 19.04 0.45
C SER A 201 -12.56 20.26 1.30
N LEU A 202 -11.34 20.46 1.80
CA LEU A 202 -10.94 21.65 2.53
C LEU A 202 -11.07 22.93 1.69
N PHE A 203 -11.07 22.81 0.35
CA PHE A 203 -11.24 23.95 -0.54
C PHE A 203 -12.60 24.64 -0.37
N ASP A 204 -13.63 23.91 0.05
CA ASP A 204 -14.96 24.42 0.30
C ASP A 204 -15.13 24.94 1.74
N GLU A 205 -14.19 24.55 2.65
CA GLU A 205 -14.24 24.94 4.07
C GLU A 205 -13.39 26.18 4.39
N TYR A 206 -12.34 26.45 3.62
CA TYR A 206 -11.37 27.51 3.88
C TYR A 206 -11.35 28.55 2.75
N LYS A 207 -11.01 29.79 3.07
CA LYS A 207 -10.80 30.83 2.06
C LYS A 207 -9.61 30.47 1.18
N LYS A 208 -9.65 30.90 -0.11
CA LYS A 208 -8.64 30.57 -1.11
C LYS A 208 -7.21 31.02 -0.74
N ASP A 209 -7.08 32.05 0.06
CA ASP A 209 -5.82 32.61 0.56
C ASP A 209 -5.40 32.05 1.92
N ASP A 210 -6.22 31.18 2.53
CA ASP A 210 -5.92 30.56 3.82
C ASP A 210 -4.65 29.68 3.73
N PRO A 211 -3.73 29.77 4.71
CA PRO A 211 -2.54 28.92 4.77
C PRO A 211 -2.83 27.42 4.70
N VAL A 212 -4.00 26.97 5.18
CA VAL A 212 -4.43 25.57 5.06
C VAL A 212 -4.41 25.09 3.60
N LEU A 213 -4.75 25.97 2.65
CA LEU A 213 -4.78 25.64 1.22
C LEU A 213 -3.53 26.05 0.48
N ARG A 214 -2.90 27.18 0.85
CA ARG A 214 -1.78 27.77 0.11
C ARG A 214 -0.42 27.25 0.56
N ASP A 215 -0.25 27.05 1.85
CA ASP A 215 1.01 26.61 2.44
C ASP A 215 0.76 25.64 3.60
N PRO A 216 0.30 24.41 3.27
CA PRO A 216 0.09 23.36 4.27
C PRO A 216 1.35 23.05 5.10
N SER A 217 2.53 23.26 4.52
CA SER A 217 3.81 22.95 5.18
C SER A 217 4.11 23.89 6.34
N SER A 218 3.70 25.17 6.25
CA SER A 218 3.87 26.13 7.34
C SER A 218 3.09 25.75 8.60
N LEU A 219 1.99 25.02 8.43
CA LEU A 219 1.13 24.58 9.54
C LEU A 219 1.72 23.42 10.34
N ASN A 220 2.69 22.69 9.80
CA ASN A 220 3.41 21.65 10.52
C ASN A 220 4.14 22.21 11.77
N GLN A 221 4.50 23.50 11.73
CA GLN A 221 5.10 24.20 12.88
C GLN A 221 4.14 24.36 14.07
N LYS A 222 2.81 24.23 13.84
CA LYS A 222 1.78 24.25 14.90
C LYS A 222 1.65 22.91 15.64
N GLY A 223 2.47 21.92 15.26
CA GLY A 223 2.53 20.61 15.87
C GLY A 223 1.67 19.55 15.18
N TRP A 224 2.02 18.30 15.46
CA TRP A 224 1.43 17.12 14.83
C TRP A 224 -0.10 17.01 15.02
N GLU A 225 -0.59 17.26 16.22
CA GLU A 225 -2.04 17.14 16.51
C GLU A 225 -2.88 18.11 15.67
N TYR A 226 -2.38 19.33 15.44
CA TYR A 226 -3.04 20.30 14.59
C TYR A 226 -3.07 19.84 13.12
N THR A 227 -1.94 19.40 12.60
CA THR A 227 -1.79 18.88 11.24
C THR A 227 -2.69 17.66 11.01
N LYS A 228 -2.67 16.70 11.93
CA LYS A 228 -3.50 15.50 11.93
C LYS A 228 -4.99 15.85 11.85
N LYS A 229 -5.46 16.72 12.75
CA LYS A 229 -6.88 17.11 12.83
C LYS A 229 -7.39 17.71 11.52
N ILE A 230 -6.60 18.53 10.82
CA ILE A 230 -7.00 19.15 9.57
C ILE A 230 -6.81 18.18 8.39
N TYR A 231 -5.59 17.69 8.18
CA TYR A 231 -5.24 17.01 6.93
C TYR A 231 -5.48 15.51 6.95
N LEU A 232 -5.46 14.85 8.11
CA LEU A 232 -5.70 13.42 8.17
C LEU A 232 -7.14 13.03 8.55
N GLU A 233 -7.86 13.90 9.27
CA GLU A 233 -9.17 13.54 9.80
C GLU A 233 -10.35 14.21 9.07
N ARG A 234 -10.15 15.39 8.45
CA ARG A 234 -11.26 16.16 7.90
C ARG A 234 -11.38 16.12 6.39
N GLN A 235 -10.28 16.05 5.64
CA GLN A 235 -10.38 16.14 4.20
C GLN A 235 -10.81 14.82 3.52
N THR A 236 -11.55 14.95 2.42
CA THR A 236 -11.76 13.94 1.40
C THR A 236 -11.12 14.39 0.09
N VAL A 237 -11.01 13.50 -0.89
CA VAL A 237 -10.32 13.76 -2.16
C VAL A 237 -11.27 13.57 -3.33
N LYS A 238 -11.40 14.58 -4.19
CA LYS A 238 -12.06 14.48 -5.50
C LYS A 238 -10.99 14.62 -6.59
N LEU A 239 -10.56 13.48 -7.16
CA LEU A 239 -9.49 13.47 -8.15
C LEU A 239 -9.85 14.27 -9.40
N ASP A 240 -8.92 15.10 -9.90
CA ASP A 240 -8.94 15.64 -11.26
C ASP A 240 -8.62 14.50 -12.23
N MET A 241 -9.65 13.92 -12.84
CA MET A 241 -9.51 12.73 -13.67
C MET A 241 -8.61 12.94 -14.91
N PRO A 242 -8.66 14.03 -15.67
CA PRO A 242 -7.70 14.34 -16.73
C PRO A 242 -6.25 14.33 -16.26
N ARG A 243 -5.99 14.90 -15.10
CA ARG A 243 -4.65 14.97 -14.50
C ARG A 243 -4.22 13.61 -13.94
N PHE A 244 -5.12 12.89 -13.27
CA PHE A 244 -4.84 11.58 -12.69
C PHE A 244 -4.67 10.50 -13.77
N ARG A 245 -5.41 10.58 -14.87
CA ARG A 245 -5.29 9.67 -16.02
C ARG A 245 -3.85 9.57 -16.54
N LYS A 246 -3.09 10.66 -16.52
CA LYS A 246 -1.67 10.65 -16.91
C LYS A 246 -0.81 9.74 -16.02
N ARG A 247 -1.16 9.60 -14.73
CA ARG A 247 -0.47 8.69 -13.80
C ARG A 247 -0.84 7.23 -14.07
N LEU A 248 -2.10 6.97 -14.35
CA LEU A 248 -2.58 5.63 -14.74
C LEU A 248 -1.94 5.16 -16.04
N VAL A 249 -1.90 6.00 -17.08
CA VAL A 249 -1.24 5.67 -18.36
C VAL A 249 0.24 5.35 -18.14
N ARG A 250 0.96 6.18 -17.38
CA ARG A 250 2.37 5.92 -17.05
C ARG A 250 2.59 4.59 -16.33
N ALA A 251 1.68 4.23 -15.43
CA ALA A 251 1.71 2.94 -14.73
C ALA A 251 1.47 1.78 -15.71
N TYR A 252 0.43 1.89 -16.55
CA TYR A 252 0.07 0.89 -17.55
C TYR A 252 1.20 0.62 -18.54
N GLU A 253 1.80 1.67 -19.09
CA GLU A 253 2.94 1.57 -20.02
C GLU A 253 4.16 0.91 -19.37
N HIS A 254 4.43 1.23 -18.08
CA HIS A 254 5.53 0.62 -17.35
C HIS A 254 5.30 -0.89 -17.19
N ILE A 255 4.12 -1.31 -16.75
CA ILE A 255 3.76 -2.71 -16.53
C ILE A 255 3.79 -3.50 -17.85
N THR A 256 3.15 -2.99 -18.89
CA THR A 256 3.09 -3.67 -20.20
C THR A 256 4.47 -3.84 -20.82
N ARG A 257 5.37 -2.87 -20.61
CA ARG A 257 6.77 -2.98 -21.04
C ARG A 257 7.52 -4.10 -20.30
N ILE A 258 7.28 -4.27 -18.99
CA ILE A 258 7.89 -5.35 -18.22
C ILE A 258 7.34 -6.71 -18.68
N HIS A 259 6.03 -6.86 -18.81
CA HIS A 259 5.40 -8.10 -19.26
C HIS A 259 5.93 -8.55 -20.62
N ARG A 260 6.12 -7.62 -21.58
CA ARG A 260 6.72 -7.92 -22.88
C ARG A 260 8.14 -8.44 -22.76
N LYS A 261 8.97 -7.82 -21.91
CA LYS A 261 10.37 -8.25 -21.69
C LYS A 261 10.46 -9.65 -21.07
N THR A 262 9.58 -9.95 -20.12
CA THR A 262 9.53 -11.25 -19.48
C THR A 262 9.10 -12.34 -20.48
N HIS A 263 8.10 -12.05 -21.31
CA HIS A 263 7.61 -12.99 -22.34
C HIS A 263 8.68 -13.32 -23.40
N LEU A 264 9.47 -12.33 -23.80
CA LEU A 264 10.57 -12.53 -24.77
C LEU A 264 11.70 -13.40 -24.18
N ARG A 265 11.90 -13.37 -22.86
CA ARG A 265 12.94 -14.19 -22.18
C ARG A 265 12.50 -15.63 -21.91
N SER A 266 11.21 -15.90 -21.92
CA SER A 266 10.65 -17.24 -21.67
C SER A 266 10.38 -18.06 -22.93
N GLN A 267 10.66 -17.54 -24.14
CA GLN A 267 10.62 -18.32 -25.36
C GLN A 267 11.98 -19.05 -25.50
N PRO A 268 11.99 -20.41 -25.55
CA PRO A 268 13.21 -21.16 -25.81
C PRO A 268 13.72 -20.82 -27.22
N GLN A 269 15.03 -20.59 -27.31
CA GLN A 269 15.75 -20.51 -28.59
C GLN A 269 15.76 -21.84 -29.30
#